data_4bba98b7224139a8bb158cebb865187c
#
_entry.id   4bba98b7224139a8bb158cebb865187c
#
_cell.length_a   1.000
_cell.length_b   1.000
_cell.length_c   1.000
_cell.angle_alpha   90.00
_cell.angle_beta   90.00
_cell.angle_gamma   90.00
#
_symmetry.space_group_name_H-M   'P 1'
#
loop_
_entity.id
_entity.type
_entity.pdbx_description
1 polymer ?
#
loop_
_entity_poly.entity_id
_entity_poly.type
_entity_poly.pdbx_seq_one_letter_code
_entity_poly.pdbx_strand_id
1 'polypeptide(L)'
;MEQAISAIETGAAGGSVTTEAATTPDPQKKVGQARVFMGFPTYLGRIEDARLMLTTIQCSKKHLVGHASIGSSANCFGFNQLWVTCLEQRKDFTHFLLHHSDIVPEQWYLDKMVEIMERTGADVLSVVSPIKDHMGFTSTALDEPVGDMDPRWRVRRLTMKEIFERPATFTDPKLLINTGLMLVDIRKPWVDKVHFHFDDDIIEYRGRRLPIFFPEDWNFSRDARKLGASIWATREVSISHMGQWSFKNDHVWGSRLTDSLDTEPEPVRSVLDKMEGVEGWFSRAEGLMLYDFAKEAVKQEKTLVEIGSWKGRSTVVLGSVGKLEGAQVYAIDPHEGDVTVAGEPGKTPPTFEFFKQAMKDAELEQTVTAIRKRSTDVEWTKPIGLLLIDGLHDFESVKQDFRHFERHVVPGGYVLFHDYNEADVKRFVDTLPADYGYSHGPQVGLLKVMQKSKVTVQ
;
A
#
# COMPACT_ATOMS: atom_id res chain seq x y z
N MET A 1 -45.44 29.52 23.41
CA MET A 1 -44.86 30.53 24.31
C MET A 1 -43.38 30.53 23.98
N GLU A 2 -42.97 31.17 22.94
CA GLU A 2 -42.74 32.59 22.61
C GLU A 2 -42.07 33.38 23.74
N GLN A 3 -41.02 34.03 23.29
CA GLN A 3 -40.13 35.07 23.89
C GLN A 3 -38.88 34.49 24.57
N ALA A 4 -37.62 34.85 24.21
CA ALA A 4 -37.19 36.14 23.68
C ALA A 4 -35.98 36.00 22.77
N ILE A 5 -36.08 36.58 21.57
CA ILE A 5 -34.99 37.09 20.77
C ILE A 5 -34.77 38.54 21.19
N SER A 6 -33.54 38.94 21.51
CA SER A 6 -33.09 40.32 21.26
C SER A 6 -31.59 40.46 21.50
N ALA A 7 -30.90 40.76 20.40
CA ALA A 7 -29.85 41.74 20.17
C ALA A 7 -28.67 41.86 21.18
N ILE A 8 -27.44 41.77 20.62
CA ILE A 8 -26.52 42.90 20.71
C ILE A 8 -25.58 42.83 19.47
N GLU A 9 -25.58 43.89 18.72
CA GLU A 9 -24.64 44.27 17.67
C GLU A 9 -23.37 44.89 18.25
N THR A 10 -22.30 44.71 17.47
CA THR A 10 -21.13 45.58 17.32
C THR A 10 -20.13 45.72 18.48
N GLY A 11 -18.91 45.29 18.15
CA GLY A 11 -17.71 45.64 18.88
C GLY A 11 -16.47 45.12 18.15
N ALA A 12 -16.04 45.83 17.08
CA ALA A 12 -14.73 45.59 16.48
C ALA A 12 -13.65 46.09 17.45
N ALA A 13 -12.83 45.15 17.94
CA ALA A 13 -11.57 45.49 18.59
C ALA A 13 -10.50 44.50 18.06
N GLY A 14 -9.53 45.05 17.34
CA GLY A 14 -8.34 44.35 16.85
C GLY A 14 -7.54 43.77 18.00
N GLY A 15 -7.52 42.46 18.10
CA GLY A 15 -6.61 41.69 18.92
C GLY A 15 -5.46 41.20 18.06
N SER A 16 -4.27 41.74 18.28
CA SER A 16 -3.03 41.22 17.72
C SER A 16 -2.84 39.77 18.19
N VAL A 17 -2.83 38.86 17.23
CA VAL A 17 -2.39 37.47 17.47
C VAL A 17 -0.89 37.52 17.70
N THR A 18 -0.47 37.52 18.96
CA THR A 18 0.90 37.23 19.31
C THR A 18 1.11 35.74 19.06
N THR A 19 1.85 35.41 18.02
CA THR A 19 2.45 34.10 17.83
C THR A 19 3.43 33.87 18.99
N GLU A 20 3.02 33.13 20.01
CA GLU A 20 3.95 32.55 20.95
C GLU A 20 4.93 31.66 20.19
N ALA A 21 6.17 32.09 20.13
CA ALA A 21 7.26 31.30 19.58
C ALA A 21 7.38 30.02 20.42
N ALA A 22 7.25 28.87 19.75
CA ALA A 22 7.52 27.57 20.34
C ALA A 22 8.90 27.63 21.02
N THR A 23 8.91 27.53 22.34
CA THR A 23 10.15 27.45 23.12
C THR A 23 10.94 26.24 22.66
N THR A 24 12.14 26.47 22.15
CA THR A 24 13.11 25.40 21.83
C THR A 24 13.35 24.58 23.08
N PRO A 25 13.21 23.24 23.04
CA PRO A 25 13.42 22.37 24.18
C PRO A 25 14.89 22.44 24.62
N ASP A 26 15.12 22.47 25.94
CA ASP A 26 16.45 22.43 26.57
C ASP A 26 17.13 21.08 26.22
N PRO A 27 18.27 21.08 25.51
CA PRO A 27 18.97 19.86 25.11
C PRO A 27 19.62 19.10 26.28
N GLN A 28 19.53 19.60 27.53
CA GLN A 28 20.12 18.99 28.69
C GLN A 28 19.16 18.30 29.66
N LYS A 29 17.86 18.24 29.33
CA LYS A 29 16.89 17.50 30.15
C LYS A 29 17.18 16.00 30.07
N LYS A 30 17.69 15.41 31.16
CA LYS A 30 17.94 13.96 31.25
C LYS A 30 16.63 13.22 30.97
N VAL A 31 16.65 12.36 29.95
CA VAL A 31 15.57 11.43 29.63
C VAL A 31 15.34 10.54 30.84
N GLY A 32 14.17 10.63 31.46
CA GLY A 32 13.78 9.75 32.56
C GLY A 32 13.63 8.30 32.04
N GLN A 33 13.94 7.33 32.90
CA GLN A 33 13.75 5.92 32.55
C GLN A 33 12.24 5.62 32.40
N ALA A 34 11.78 5.37 31.16
CA ALA A 34 10.43 4.91 30.91
C ALA A 34 10.25 3.43 31.33
N ARG A 35 9.05 3.09 31.77
CA ARG A 35 8.61 1.71 32.02
C ARG A 35 7.49 1.43 31.06
N VAL A 36 7.75 0.58 30.07
CA VAL A 36 6.89 0.41 28.90
C VAL A 36 6.20 -0.95 28.96
N PHE A 37 4.87 -0.95 28.87
CA PHE A 37 4.08 -2.15 28.61
C PHE A 37 3.99 -2.32 27.10
N MET A 38 4.62 -3.35 26.56
CA MET A 38 4.60 -3.67 25.13
C MET A 38 3.57 -4.75 24.86
N GLY A 39 2.53 -4.39 24.12
CA GLY A 39 1.46 -5.27 23.72
C GLY A 39 1.60 -5.74 22.27
N PHE A 40 1.55 -7.06 22.04
CA PHE A 40 1.58 -7.70 20.73
C PHE A 40 0.22 -8.32 20.42
N PRO A 41 -0.61 -7.69 19.57
CA PRO A 41 -1.73 -8.38 18.97
C PRO A 41 -1.22 -9.33 17.90
N THR A 42 -1.63 -10.60 17.98
CA THR A 42 -1.26 -11.63 17.01
C THR A 42 -2.50 -12.42 16.59
N TYR A 43 -2.52 -12.93 15.37
CA TYR A 43 -3.63 -13.79 14.93
C TYR A 43 -3.60 -15.16 15.61
N LEU A 44 -2.41 -15.73 15.79
CA LEU A 44 -2.20 -17.07 16.36
C LEU A 44 -1.68 -17.05 17.81
N GLY A 45 -1.58 -15.90 18.45
CA GLY A 45 -1.02 -15.78 19.81
C GLY A 45 0.50 -15.96 19.87
N ARG A 46 1.20 -15.94 18.74
CA ARG A 46 2.65 -16.13 18.66
C ARG A 46 3.28 -15.21 17.61
N ILE A 47 4.56 -14.91 17.80
CA ILE A 47 5.41 -14.21 16.83
C ILE A 47 6.07 -15.27 15.95
N GLU A 48 5.87 -15.20 14.65
CA GLU A 48 6.39 -16.17 13.69
C GLU A 48 7.70 -15.72 13.01
N ASP A 49 7.94 -14.40 12.92
CA ASP A 49 9.14 -13.85 12.28
C ASP A 49 10.30 -13.72 13.29
N ALA A 50 11.41 -14.41 13.04
CA ALA A 50 12.60 -14.36 13.88
C ALA A 50 13.21 -12.95 13.98
N ARG A 51 13.08 -12.12 12.94
CA ARG A 51 13.58 -10.73 12.95
C ARG A 51 12.76 -9.88 13.91
N LEU A 52 11.44 -10.05 13.91
CA LEU A 52 10.56 -9.39 14.85
C LEU A 52 10.91 -9.79 16.29
N MET A 53 11.13 -11.09 16.55
CA MET A 53 11.54 -11.56 17.87
C MET A 53 12.87 -10.93 18.32
N LEU A 54 13.86 -10.86 17.44
CA LEU A 54 15.14 -10.22 17.75
C LEU A 54 14.99 -8.73 18.03
N THR A 55 14.23 -7.99 17.22
CA THR A 55 13.99 -6.56 17.45
C THR A 55 13.17 -6.29 18.70
N THR A 56 12.30 -7.20 19.09
CA THR A 56 11.54 -7.14 20.35
C THR A 56 12.47 -7.29 21.57
N ILE A 57 13.39 -8.26 21.53
CA ILE A 57 14.40 -8.46 22.58
C ILE A 57 15.36 -7.26 22.64
N GLN A 58 15.70 -6.69 21.50
CA GLN A 58 16.63 -5.57 21.35
C GLN A 58 15.90 -4.23 21.16
N CYS A 59 14.75 -4.02 21.79
CA CYS A 59 13.95 -2.82 21.59
C CYS A 59 14.51 -1.59 22.30
N SER A 60 15.15 -1.76 23.46
CA SER A 60 15.67 -0.67 24.28
C SER A 60 16.95 -1.04 25.03
N LYS A 61 17.84 -0.05 25.19
CA LYS A 61 19.00 -0.08 26.10
C LYS A 61 18.76 0.72 27.38
N LYS A 62 17.81 1.66 27.38
CA LYS A 62 17.62 2.66 28.41
C LYS A 62 16.37 2.42 29.25
N HIS A 63 15.37 1.74 28.72
CA HIS A 63 14.04 1.64 29.30
C HIS A 63 13.72 0.23 29.76
N LEU A 64 12.82 0.10 30.75
CA LEU A 64 12.31 -1.18 31.21
C LEU A 64 11.08 -1.57 30.40
N VAL A 65 11.02 -2.81 29.93
CA VAL A 65 9.94 -3.27 29.05
C VAL A 65 9.32 -4.56 29.60
N GLY A 66 8.02 -4.52 29.85
CA GLY A 66 7.20 -5.71 30.09
C GLY A 66 6.45 -6.08 28.82
N HIS A 67 6.33 -7.35 28.52
CA HIS A 67 5.71 -7.86 27.30
C HIS A 67 4.41 -8.59 27.59
N ALA A 68 3.40 -8.37 26.77
CA ALA A 68 2.18 -9.15 26.72
C ALA A 68 1.78 -9.43 25.27
N SER A 69 1.24 -10.61 25.00
CA SER A 69 0.70 -10.95 23.69
C SER A 69 -0.72 -11.47 23.83
N ILE A 70 -1.54 -11.22 22.82
CA ILE A 70 -2.89 -11.73 22.74
C ILE A 70 -3.18 -12.24 21.35
N GLY A 71 -3.77 -13.44 21.27
CA GLY A 71 -4.30 -14.01 20.03
C GLY A 71 -5.77 -13.67 19.90
N SER A 72 -6.14 -12.90 18.87
CA SER A 72 -7.53 -12.56 18.59
C SER A 72 -7.75 -12.40 17.09
N SER A 73 -8.86 -12.94 16.59
CA SER A 73 -9.35 -12.67 15.23
C SER A 73 -10.07 -11.32 15.13
N ALA A 74 -10.43 -10.71 16.26
CA ALA A 74 -11.06 -9.40 16.37
C ALA A 74 -10.03 -8.39 16.86
N ASN A 75 -9.44 -7.59 15.96
CA ASN A 75 -8.36 -6.65 16.28
C ASN A 75 -8.72 -5.71 17.43
N CYS A 76 -9.86 -5.03 17.37
CA CYS A 76 -10.29 -4.12 18.44
C CYS A 76 -10.38 -4.80 19.80
N PHE A 77 -10.90 -6.03 19.88
CA PHE A 77 -10.99 -6.76 21.13
C PHE A 77 -9.60 -7.07 21.69
N GLY A 78 -8.67 -7.54 20.84
CA GLY A 78 -7.29 -7.80 21.23
C GLY A 78 -6.56 -6.53 21.71
N PHE A 79 -6.71 -5.43 21.00
CA PHE A 79 -6.12 -4.14 21.37
C PHE A 79 -6.67 -3.63 22.71
N ASN A 80 -7.98 -3.71 22.91
CA ASN A 80 -8.63 -3.30 24.15
C ASN A 80 -8.22 -4.17 25.34
N GLN A 81 -8.03 -5.48 25.15
CA GLN A 81 -7.52 -6.32 26.23
C GLN A 81 -6.09 -5.92 26.65
N LEU A 82 -5.20 -5.67 25.70
CA LEU A 82 -3.85 -5.18 25.98
C LEU A 82 -3.86 -3.78 26.64
N TRP A 83 -4.74 -2.90 26.14
CA TRP A 83 -4.93 -1.55 26.66
C TRP A 83 -5.39 -1.56 28.12
N VAL A 84 -6.47 -2.27 28.44
CA VAL A 84 -7.00 -2.40 29.79
C VAL A 84 -5.99 -3.04 30.73
N THR A 85 -5.32 -4.12 30.30
CA THR A 85 -4.28 -4.78 31.09
C THR A 85 -3.16 -3.80 31.47
N CYS A 86 -2.73 -2.95 30.55
CA CYS A 86 -1.73 -1.92 30.81
C CYS A 86 -2.28 -0.87 31.81
N LEU A 87 -3.50 -0.39 31.62
CA LEU A 87 -4.09 0.62 32.50
C LEU A 87 -4.32 0.10 33.93
N GLU A 88 -4.68 -1.16 34.11
CA GLU A 88 -4.77 -1.78 35.44
C GLU A 88 -3.41 -1.87 36.13
N GLN A 89 -2.32 -1.96 35.36
CA GLN A 89 -0.94 -2.02 35.84
C GLN A 89 -0.20 -0.66 35.77
N ARG A 90 -0.92 0.46 35.66
CA ARG A 90 -0.29 1.81 35.50
C ARG A 90 0.65 2.23 36.63
N LYS A 91 0.62 1.58 37.77
CA LYS A 91 1.61 1.79 38.85
C LYS A 91 3.01 1.31 38.44
N ASP A 92 3.04 0.30 37.59
CA ASP A 92 4.28 -0.35 37.14
C ASP A 92 4.76 0.20 35.81
N PHE A 93 3.89 0.82 35.02
CA PHE A 93 4.21 1.32 33.68
C PHE A 93 3.92 2.82 33.54
N THR A 94 4.65 3.45 32.62
CA THR A 94 4.49 4.87 32.27
C THR A 94 3.98 5.04 30.83
N HIS A 95 4.22 4.03 29.99
CA HIS A 95 3.84 4.07 28.58
C HIS A 95 3.24 2.72 28.15
N PHE A 96 2.32 2.79 27.19
CA PHE A 96 1.81 1.66 26.43
C PHE A 96 2.39 1.69 25.02
N LEU A 97 2.99 0.61 24.58
CA LEU A 97 3.43 0.41 23.20
C LEU A 97 2.60 -0.67 22.55
N LEU A 98 1.82 -0.31 21.54
CA LEU A 98 1.18 -1.28 20.67
C LEU A 98 2.11 -1.57 19.50
N HIS A 99 2.45 -2.86 19.31
CA HIS A 99 3.39 -3.30 18.29
C HIS A 99 2.78 -4.49 17.53
N HIS A 100 2.43 -4.27 16.27
CA HIS A 100 1.85 -5.33 15.43
C HIS A 100 2.90 -6.37 15.05
N SER A 101 2.47 -7.62 14.95
CA SER A 101 3.34 -8.77 14.68
C SER A 101 3.92 -8.82 13.25
N ASP A 102 3.56 -7.89 12.40
CA ASP A 102 4.05 -7.73 11.03
C ASP A 102 4.87 -6.45 10.80
N ILE A 103 5.16 -5.70 11.87
CA ILE A 103 6.06 -4.54 11.83
C ILE A 103 7.43 -4.93 12.39
N VAL A 104 8.48 -4.80 11.58
CA VAL A 104 9.87 -5.05 12.00
C VAL A 104 10.60 -3.71 12.06
N PRO A 105 10.78 -3.13 13.25
CA PRO A 105 11.52 -1.88 13.43
C PRO A 105 13.04 -2.11 13.48
N GLU A 106 13.80 -1.02 13.36
CA GLU A 106 15.23 -1.01 13.61
C GLU A 106 15.57 -1.34 15.08
N GLN A 107 16.83 -1.71 15.36
CA GLN A 107 17.29 -1.95 16.73
C GLN A 107 17.19 -0.68 17.60
N TRP A 108 16.84 -0.84 18.88
CA TRP A 108 16.75 0.23 19.88
C TRP A 108 15.71 1.31 19.55
N TYR A 109 14.73 0.96 18.71
CA TYR A 109 13.67 1.86 18.25
C TYR A 109 12.89 2.52 19.39
N LEU A 110 12.70 1.82 20.51
CA LEU A 110 11.95 2.33 21.64
C LEU A 110 12.68 3.48 22.34
N ASP A 111 14.02 3.40 22.46
CA ASP A 111 14.81 4.51 22.99
C ASP A 111 14.59 5.78 22.17
N LYS A 112 14.56 5.63 20.85
CA LYS A 112 14.31 6.72 19.91
C LYS A 112 12.87 7.25 19.97
N MET A 113 11.89 6.38 20.10
CA MET A 113 10.48 6.79 20.26
C MET A 113 10.28 7.60 21.54
N VAL A 114 10.82 7.17 22.68
CA VAL A 114 10.72 7.92 23.95
C VAL A 114 11.42 9.27 23.85
N GLU A 115 12.60 9.34 23.23
CA GLU A 115 13.32 10.60 23.00
C GLU A 115 12.51 11.57 22.12
N ILE A 116 11.85 11.07 21.07
CA ILE A 116 10.97 11.88 20.22
C ILE A 116 9.78 12.40 21.03
N MET A 117 9.12 11.57 21.84
CA MET A 117 8.01 12.00 22.68
C MET A 117 8.42 13.10 23.66
N GLU A 118 9.57 12.97 24.31
CA GLU A 118 10.08 13.98 25.23
C GLU A 118 10.41 15.30 24.53
N ARG A 119 11.05 15.23 23.35
CA ARG A 119 11.40 16.39 22.53
C ARG A 119 10.17 17.14 22.01
N THR A 120 9.12 16.42 21.62
CA THR A 120 7.92 17.01 21.00
C THR A 120 6.82 17.35 21.99
N GLY A 121 6.86 16.78 23.18
CA GLY A 121 5.75 16.83 24.13
C GLY A 121 4.54 16.00 23.69
N ALA A 122 4.76 14.99 22.84
CA ALA A 122 3.71 14.10 22.36
C ALA A 122 3.12 13.27 23.51
N ASP A 123 1.79 13.13 23.53
CA ASP A 123 1.10 12.15 24.36
C ASP A 123 0.97 10.81 23.64
N VAL A 124 0.88 10.87 22.32
CA VAL A 124 0.82 9.72 21.41
C VAL A 124 1.81 9.94 20.27
N LEU A 125 2.69 8.96 20.05
CA LEU A 125 3.61 8.92 18.92
C LEU A 125 3.40 7.64 18.13
N SER A 126 3.12 7.77 16.83
CA SER A 126 3.04 6.64 15.91
C SER A 126 4.13 6.70 14.86
N VAL A 127 4.69 5.54 14.53
CA VAL A 127 5.63 5.43 13.41
C VAL A 127 4.83 5.26 12.13
N VAL A 128 5.13 6.09 11.12
CA VAL A 128 4.49 6.03 9.81
C VAL A 128 4.65 4.63 9.22
N SER A 129 3.53 3.95 8.98
CA SER A 129 3.50 2.60 8.42
C SER A 129 2.91 2.62 7.01
N PRO A 130 3.68 2.23 5.99
CA PRO A 130 3.16 2.05 4.64
C PRO A 130 2.09 0.95 4.60
N ILE A 131 1.09 1.09 3.75
CA ILE A 131 0.15 0.02 3.42
C ILE A 131 0.86 -0.99 2.53
N LYS A 132 0.46 -2.25 2.63
CA LYS A 132 1.10 -3.37 1.90
C LYS A 132 0.58 -3.46 0.47
N ASP A 133 0.72 -2.37 -0.28
CA ASP A 133 0.39 -2.31 -1.70
C ASP A 133 1.50 -1.58 -2.48
N HIS A 134 1.37 -1.53 -3.80
CA HIS A 134 2.35 -0.86 -4.67
C HIS A 134 2.07 0.63 -4.84
N MET A 135 0.96 1.14 -4.32
CA MET A 135 0.52 2.52 -4.55
C MET A 135 1.27 3.54 -3.69
N GLY A 136 1.85 3.09 -2.57
CA GLY A 136 2.61 3.94 -1.68
C GLY A 136 1.78 4.76 -0.71
N PHE A 137 0.56 4.33 -0.42
CA PHE A 137 -0.22 4.89 0.68
C PHE A 137 0.34 4.49 2.03
N THR A 138 0.05 5.30 3.04
CA THR A 138 0.32 4.98 4.43
C THR A 138 -0.99 4.85 5.20
N SER A 139 -0.94 4.20 6.36
CA SER A 139 -2.05 4.21 7.31
C SER A 139 -2.17 5.54 8.07
N THR A 140 -1.19 6.45 7.91
CA THR A 140 -1.26 7.81 8.44
C THR A 140 -2.12 8.67 7.51
N ALA A 141 -3.09 9.39 8.07
CA ALA A 141 -4.08 10.14 7.31
C ALA A 141 -4.36 11.52 7.92
N LEU A 142 -5.16 12.32 7.23
CA LEU A 142 -5.75 13.54 7.74
C LEU A 142 -7.28 13.39 7.79
N ASP A 143 -7.88 13.83 8.89
CA ASP A 143 -9.34 13.84 9.10
C ASP A 143 -9.99 14.97 8.28
N GLU A 144 -9.95 14.78 6.97
CA GLU A 144 -10.54 15.68 6.01
C GLU A 144 -11.10 14.89 4.83
N PRO A 145 -12.27 15.29 4.31
CA PRO A 145 -12.81 14.66 3.12
C PRO A 145 -11.94 15.01 1.92
N VAL A 146 -11.78 14.08 1.02
CA VAL A 146 -11.06 14.28 -0.24
C VAL A 146 -12.08 14.44 -1.37
N GLY A 147 -12.49 15.68 -1.65
CA GLY A 147 -13.37 16.02 -2.77
C GLY A 147 -14.66 15.16 -2.85
N ASP A 148 -15.08 14.83 -4.06
CA ASP A 148 -16.22 13.93 -4.35
C ASP A 148 -15.89 12.43 -4.17
N MET A 149 -14.96 12.12 -3.33
CA MET A 149 -14.40 10.80 -3.13
C MET A 149 -15.39 9.75 -2.67
N ASP A 150 -14.92 8.52 -2.88
CA ASP A 150 -15.48 7.33 -2.28
C ASP A 150 -15.72 7.55 -0.77
N PRO A 151 -16.98 7.69 -0.36
CA PRO A 151 -17.31 8.02 1.02
C PRO A 151 -16.92 6.95 2.03
N ARG A 152 -16.44 5.79 1.56
CA ARG A 152 -16.03 4.65 2.39
C ARG A 152 -14.94 5.03 3.39
N TRP A 153 -14.02 5.91 3.02
CA TRP A 153 -12.88 6.24 3.88
C TRP A 153 -13.03 7.55 4.66
N ARG A 154 -13.74 8.54 4.11
CA ARG A 154 -13.98 9.87 4.73
C ARG A 154 -12.74 10.58 5.28
N VAL A 155 -11.54 10.13 4.88
CA VAL A 155 -10.25 10.64 5.33
C VAL A 155 -9.26 10.65 4.17
N ARG A 156 -8.31 11.55 4.20
CA ARG A 156 -7.23 11.61 3.22
C ARG A 156 -5.98 10.91 3.77
N ARG A 157 -5.65 9.76 3.23
CA ARG A 157 -4.41 9.04 3.55
C ARG A 157 -3.21 9.80 2.98
N LEU A 158 -2.12 9.81 3.71
CA LEU A 158 -0.88 10.39 3.22
C LEU A 158 -0.09 9.35 2.42
N THR A 159 0.40 9.75 1.25
CA THR A 159 1.30 8.92 0.45
C THR A 159 2.74 9.02 0.98
N MET A 160 3.59 8.06 0.61
CA MET A 160 5.02 8.11 0.95
C MET A 160 5.68 9.39 0.42
N LYS A 161 5.26 9.91 -0.73
CA LYS A 161 5.73 11.20 -1.24
C LYS A 161 5.37 12.34 -0.29
N GLU A 162 4.10 12.47 0.09
CA GLU A 162 3.62 13.52 0.99
C GLU A 162 4.25 13.44 2.39
N ILE A 163 4.52 12.23 2.87
CA ILE A 163 5.25 12.00 4.12
C ILE A 163 6.68 12.55 4.04
N PHE A 164 7.36 12.40 2.91
CA PHE A 164 8.73 12.92 2.74
C PHE A 164 8.79 14.42 2.46
N GLU A 165 7.70 15.04 2.05
CA GLU A 165 7.55 16.50 1.94
C GLU A 165 7.34 17.15 3.32
N ARG A 166 7.02 16.38 4.36
CA ARG A 166 6.85 16.84 5.74
C ARG A 166 8.15 16.68 6.55
N PRO A 167 8.28 17.36 7.70
CA PRO A 167 9.33 17.04 8.67
C PRO A 167 9.35 15.55 9.03
N ALA A 168 10.50 15.02 9.42
CA ALA A 168 10.63 13.60 9.77
C ALA A 168 9.72 13.19 10.94
N THR A 169 9.49 14.11 11.87
CA THR A 169 8.49 14.01 12.93
C THR A 169 7.57 15.20 12.82
N PHE A 170 6.26 14.98 12.78
CA PHE A 170 5.29 16.02 12.53
C PHE A 170 3.97 15.79 13.28
N THR A 171 3.21 16.87 13.45
CA THR A 171 1.83 16.85 13.90
C THR A 171 0.97 17.70 12.98
N ASP A 172 -0.33 17.50 13.01
CA ASP A 172 -1.32 18.26 12.29
C ASP A 172 -2.63 18.26 13.09
N PRO A 173 -3.41 19.35 13.15
CA PRO A 173 -4.71 19.36 13.85
C PRO A 173 -5.70 18.28 13.38
N LYS A 174 -5.51 17.74 12.18
CA LYS A 174 -6.33 16.67 11.59
C LYS A 174 -5.61 15.32 11.50
N LEU A 175 -4.42 15.19 12.08
CA LEU A 175 -3.61 13.98 11.95
C LEU A 175 -4.34 12.76 12.52
N LEU A 176 -4.46 11.73 11.72
CA LEU A 176 -4.89 10.38 12.10
C LEU A 176 -3.68 9.45 11.97
N ILE A 177 -3.38 8.76 13.05
CA ILE A 177 -2.21 7.86 13.12
C ILE A 177 -2.64 6.41 12.99
N ASN A 178 -1.67 5.53 12.75
CA ASN A 178 -1.85 4.08 12.74
C ASN A 178 -1.39 3.44 14.07
N THR A 179 -1.87 2.24 14.33
CA THR A 179 -1.55 1.46 15.52
C THR A 179 -0.40 0.48 15.35
N GLY A 180 0.14 0.34 14.13
CA GLY A 180 1.17 -0.66 13.79
C GLY A 180 2.39 -0.63 14.70
N LEU A 181 2.87 0.58 15.03
CA LEU A 181 3.88 0.82 16.06
C LEU A 181 3.56 2.16 16.72
N MET A 182 2.86 2.13 17.86
CA MET A 182 2.30 3.30 18.52
C MET A 182 2.67 3.33 20.02
N LEU A 183 3.28 4.41 20.48
CA LEU A 183 3.65 4.65 21.87
C LEU A 183 2.74 5.72 22.50
N VAL A 184 2.18 5.44 23.66
CA VAL A 184 1.24 6.31 24.40
C VAL A 184 1.73 6.55 25.82
N ASP A 185 1.74 7.80 26.26
CA ASP A 185 1.98 8.16 27.67
C ASP A 185 0.69 7.92 28.48
N ILE A 186 0.65 6.82 29.24
CA ILE A 186 -0.54 6.43 30.02
C ILE A 186 -0.73 7.20 31.33
N ARG A 187 0.14 8.15 31.63
CA ARG A 187 0.01 9.04 32.80
C ARG A 187 -0.99 10.18 32.52
N LYS A 188 -1.41 10.34 31.29
CA LYS A 188 -2.31 11.42 30.86
C LYS A 188 -3.77 11.17 31.24
N PRO A 189 -4.53 12.20 31.62
CA PRO A 189 -5.88 12.03 32.18
C PRO A 189 -6.94 11.57 31.17
N TRP A 190 -6.63 11.65 29.88
CA TRP A 190 -7.56 11.25 28.81
C TRP A 190 -7.58 9.75 28.55
N VAL A 191 -6.55 8.99 28.95
CA VAL A 191 -6.35 7.58 28.61
C VAL A 191 -7.47 6.66 29.11
N ASP A 192 -8.11 7.00 30.22
CA ASP A 192 -9.25 6.24 30.78
C ASP A 192 -10.55 6.43 30.02
N LYS A 193 -10.59 7.34 29.06
CA LYS A 193 -11.80 7.73 28.32
C LYS A 193 -11.78 7.29 26.85
N VAL A 194 -10.72 6.63 26.43
CA VAL A 194 -10.54 6.14 25.05
C VAL A 194 -10.38 4.63 25.02
N HIS A 195 -10.82 4.04 23.93
CA HIS A 195 -10.63 2.64 23.61
C HIS A 195 -10.61 2.45 22.09
N PHE A 196 -10.21 1.28 21.63
CA PHE A 196 -10.21 0.96 20.20
C PHE A 196 -11.58 0.48 19.77
N HIS A 197 -12.18 1.10 18.75
CA HIS A 197 -13.47 0.71 18.19
C HIS A 197 -13.56 0.99 16.71
N PHE A 198 -14.43 0.27 16.02
CA PHE A 198 -14.81 0.56 14.64
C PHE A 198 -16.09 1.39 14.61
N ASP A 199 -16.23 2.21 13.58
CA ASP A 199 -17.51 2.72 13.13
C ASP A 199 -17.79 2.12 11.75
N ASP A 200 -18.95 1.47 11.60
CA ASP A 200 -19.46 0.96 10.34
C ASP A 200 -20.90 1.42 10.11
N ASP A 201 -21.25 1.59 8.86
CA ASP A 201 -22.60 2.00 8.44
C ASP A 201 -22.86 1.58 7.00
N ILE A 202 -24.09 1.65 6.56
CA ILE A 202 -24.49 1.49 5.16
C ILE A 202 -25.10 2.81 4.70
N ILE A 203 -24.41 3.49 3.79
CA ILE A 203 -24.85 4.75 3.21
C ILE A 203 -25.40 4.57 1.81
N GLU A 204 -26.25 5.51 1.37
CA GLU A 204 -26.63 5.65 -0.01
C GLU A 204 -25.73 6.66 -0.70
N TYR A 205 -25.06 6.23 -1.79
CA TYR A 205 -24.16 7.07 -2.58
C TYR A 205 -24.36 6.82 -4.06
N ARG A 206 -24.72 7.87 -4.83
CA ARG A 206 -24.98 7.81 -6.27
C ARG A 206 -25.99 6.71 -6.65
N GLY A 207 -27.05 6.54 -5.84
CA GLY A 207 -28.10 5.54 -6.06
C GLY A 207 -27.70 4.09 -5.77
N ARG A 208 -26.59 3.87 -5.06
CA ARG A 208 -26.13 2.55 -4.61
C ARG A 208 -25.91 2.54 -3.09
N ARG A 209 -26.20 1.42 -2.45
CA ARG A 209 -25.83 1.21 -1.05
C ARG A 209 -24.38 0.81 -0.97
N LEU A 210 -23.61 1.53 -0.13
CA LEU A 210 -22.20 1.26 0.12
C LEU A 210 -21.98 1.07 1.62
N PRO A 211 -21.28 -0.02 2.03
CA PRO A 211 -20.77 -0.11 3.38
C PRO A 211 -19.64 0.90 3.54
N ILE A 212 -19.67 1.64 4.65
CA ILE A 212 -18.57 2.50 5.08
C ILE A 212 -17.94 1.91 6.33
N PHE A 213 -16.66 2.13 6.49
CA PHE A 213 -15.88 1.61 7.59
C PHE A 213 -14.87 2.67 8.04
N PHE A 214 -14.84 2.91 9.36
CA PHE A 214 -13.85 3.78 9.95
C PHE A 214 -13.06 2.99 10.99
N PRO A 215 -11.75 2.75 10.75
CA PRO A 215 -10.97 1.80 11.53
C PRO A 215 -10.63 2.32 12.94
N GLU A 216 -10.21 1.40 13.78
CA GLU A 216 -9.91 1.60 15.19
C GLU A 216 -8.77 2.56 15.46
N ASP A 217 -7.78 2.61 14.59
CA ASP A 217 -6.62 3.50 14.71
C ASP A 217 -7.01 4.96 14.50
N TRP A 218 -7.85 5.24 13.53
CA TRP A 218 -8.34 6.59 13.27
C TRP A 218 -9.40 7.04 14.29
N ASN A 219 -10.25 6.12 14.76
CA ASN A 219 -11.18 6.41 15.86
C ASN A 219 -10.43 6.73 17.15
N PHE A 220 -9.42 5.94 17.51
CA PHE A 220 -8.54 6.24 18.64
C PHE A 220 -7.93 7.64 18.52
N SER A 221 -7.44 7.99 17.32
CA SER A 221 -6.87 9.32 17.05
C SER A 221 -7.88 10.45 17.25
N ARG A 222 -9.11 10.28 16.74
CA ARG A 222 -10.20 11.26 16.90
C ARG A 222 -10.58 11.46 18.36
N ASP A 223 -10.76 10.37 19.07
CA ASP A 223 -11.26 10.41 20.46
C ASP A 223 -10.20 10.94 21.42
N ALA A 224 -8.95 10.52 21.27
CA ALA A 224 -7.83 11.07 22.04
C ALA A 224 -7.68 12.57 21.81
N ARG A 225 -7.77 13.04 20.55
CA ARG A 225 -7.68 14.47 20.22
C ARG A 225 -8.83 15.28 20.79
N LYS A 226 -10.09 14.79 20.73
CA LYS A 226 -11.24 15.46 21.35
C LYS A 226 -11.04 15.70 22.85
N LEU A 227 -10.22 14.87 23.49
CA LEU A 227 -9.86 14.96 24.90
C LEU A 227 -8.57 15.73 25.16
N GLY A 228 -7.98 16.34 24.13
CA GLY A 228 -6.82 17.21 24.23
C GLY A 228 -5.47 16.50 24.12
N ALA A 229 -5.42 15.26 23.64
CA ALA A 229 -4.17 14.55 23.44
C ALA A 229 -3.31 15.20 22.33
N SER A 230 -2.00 15.33 22.60
CA SER A 230 -0.99 15.74 21.62
C SER A 230 -0.54 14.53 20.79
N ILE A 231 -0.94 14.49 19.52
CA ILE A 231 -0.71 13.34 18.62
C ILE A 231 0.32 13.69 17.56
N TRP A 232 1.34 12.82 17.41
CA TRP A 232 2.45 13.00 16.48
C TRP A 232 2.69 11.72 15.66
N ALA A 233 3.19 11.91 14.45
CA ALA A 233 3.69 10.85 13.59
C ALA A 233 5.19 11.05 13.31
N THR A 234 5.93 9.95 13.14
CA THR A 234 7.37 10.00 12.85
C THR A 234 7.78 8.96 11.81
N ARG A 235 8.76 9.32 10.96
CA ARG A 235 9.56 8.39 10.13
C ARG A 235 11.04 8.35 10.55
N GLU A 236 11.39 8.96 11.67
CA GLU A 236 12.75 8.88 12.22
C GLU A 236 13.09 7.46 12.67
N VAL A 237 12.09 6.66 13.05
CA VAL A 237 12.22 5.23 13.33
C VAL A 237 11.98 4.46 12.03
N SER A 238 12.99 3.75 11.57
CA SER A 238 12.90 2.92 10.37
C SER A 238 12.16 1.62 10.66
N ILE A 239 11.20 1.27 9.80
CA ILE A 239 10.44 0.02 9.89
C ILE A 239 10.35 -0.70 8.55
N SER A 240 10.10 -2.00 8.63
CA SER A 240 9.62 -2.83 7.53
C SER A 240 8.24 -3.37 7.89
N HIS A 241 7.22 -3.02 7.12
CA HIS A 241 5.89 -3.61 7.26
C HIS A 241 5.83 -4.86 6.40
N MET A 242 5.79 -6.01 7.06
CA MET A 242 5.95 -7.32 6.42
C MET A 242 4.63 -7.80 5.82
N GLY A 243 4.67 -8.15 4.56
CA GLY A 243 3.61 -8.77 3.80
C GLY A 243 4.22 -9.78 2.86
N GLN A 244 3.68 -9.94 1.67
CA GLN A 244 4.36 -10.67 0.59
C GLN A 244 5.70 -10.00 0.22
N TRP A 245 5.83 -8.71 0.54
CA TRP A 245 7.02 -7.89 0.39
C TRP A 245 7.31 -7.13 1.70
N SER A 246 8.50 -6.52 1.82
CA SER A 246 8.87 -5.62 2.91
C SER A 246 8.64 -4.18 2.49
N PHE A 247 7.59 -3.56 2.98
CA PHE A 247 7.22 -2.17 2.69
C PHE A 247 7.88 -1.25 3.70
N LYS A 248 8.87 -0.46 3.26
CA LYS A 248 9.68 0.39 4.13
C LYS A 248 9.18 1.83 4.17
N ASN A 249 9.46 2.51 5.27
CA ASN A 249 9.17 3.93 5.46
C ASN A 249 10.41 4.84 5.33
N ASP A 250 11.51 4.33 4.82
CA ASP A 250 12.82 5.00 4.78
C ASP A 250 13.11 5.70 3.43
N HIS A 251 12.22 5.58 2.45
CA HIS A 251 12.34 6.25 1.14
C HIS A 251 10.97 6.48 0.49
N VAL A 252 10.94 7.34 -0.53
CA VAL A 252 9.75 7.57 -1.34
C VAL A 252 9.55 6.41 -2.32
N TRP A 253 8.33 5.89 -2.37
CA TRP A 253 7.92 4.87 -3.33
C TRP A 253 6.40 4.90 -3.53
N GLY A 254 5.92 4.14 -4.51
CA GLY A 254 4.51 4.02 -4.86
C GLY A 254 4.12 4.89 -6.05
N SER A 255 3.07 4.49 -6.73
CA SER A 255 2.57 5.14 -7.94
C SER A 255 1.67 6.34 -7.64
N ARG A 256 1.08 6.41 -6.45
CA ARG A 256 0.19 7.51 -6.05
C ARG A 256 0.97 8.67 -5.47
N LEU A 257 0.61 9.85 -5.91
CA LEU A 257 1.16 11.11 -5.40
C LEU A 257 0.29 11.70 -4.29
N THR A 258 -1.03 11.45 -4.35
CA THR A 258 -2.03 11.91 -3.38
C THR A 258 -3.13 10.87 -3.24
N ASP A 259 -3.89 10.90 -2.14
CA ASP A 259 -5.07 10.07 -1.91
C ASP A 259 -6.33 10.71 -2.57
N SER A 260 -6.26 10.95 -3.86
CA SER A 260 -7.41 11.41 -4.64
C SER A 260 -7.99 10.23 -5.40
N LEU A 261 -9.11 9.65 -4.91
CA LEU A 261 -9.77 8.53 -5.57
C LEU A 261 -10.60 8.96 -6.79
N ASP A 262 -11.03 10.22 -6.86
CA ASP A 262 -11.78 10.72 -8.01
C ASP A 262 -10.89 11.13 -9.19
N THR A 263 -9.59 11.11 -8.99
CA THR A 263 -8.66 11.44 -10.04
C THR A 263 -7.51 10.44 -10.05
N GLU A 264 -7.72 9.29 -10.63
CA GLU A 264 -6.60 8.73 -11.37
C GLU A 264 -6.14 9.89 -12.25
N PRO A 265 -4.92 10.41 -12.06
CA PRO A 265 -4.51 11.59 -12.83
C PRO A 265 -4.56 11.23 -14.31
N GLU A 266 -4.98 12.18 -15.16
CA GLU A 266 -4.74 11.98 -16.57
C GLU A 266 -3.20 11.83 -16.79
N PRO A 267 -2.74 10.90 -17.61
CA PRO A 267 -3.52 10.11 -18.57
C PRO A 267 -4.03 8.73 -18.04
N VAL A 268 -3.76 8.35 -16.81
CA VAL A 268 -4.09 7.00 -16.29
C VAL A 268 -5.57 6.67 -16.37
N ARG A 269 -6.44 7.63 -15.97
CA ARG A 269 -7.89 7.47 -16.02
C ARG A 269 -8.34 7.10 -17.43
N SER A 270 -7.95 7.89 -18.41
CA SER A 270 -8.30 7.68 -19.82
C SER A 270 -7.83 6.32 -20.32
N VAL A 271 -6.65 5.87 -19.90
CA VAL A 271 -6.10 4.56 -20.26
C VAL A 271 -6.97 3.43 -19.68
N LEU A 272 -7.30 3.52 -18.39
CA LEU A 272 -8.11 2.49 -17.72
C LEU A 272 -9.55 2.47 -18.22
N ASP A 273 -10.13 3.62 -18.55
CA ASP A 273 -11.47 3.70 -19.15
C ASP A 273 -11.50 3.03 -20.54
N LYS A 274 -10.47 3.25 -21.37
CA LYS A 274 -10.32 2.56 -22.66
C LYS A 274 -10.12 1.06 -22.47
N MET A 275 -9.32 0.64 -21.50
CA MET A 275 -9.12 -0.78 -21.16
C MET A 275 -10.45 -1.44 -20.76
N GLU A 276 -11.25 -0.79 -19.91
CA GLU A 276 -12.56 -1.32 -19.48
C GLU A 276 -13.57 -1.42 -20.61
N GLY A 277 -13.42 -0.63 -21.66
CA GLY A 277 -14.21 -0.75 -22.89
C GLY A 277 -13.92 -2.00 -23.73
N VAL A 278 -12.81 -2.69 -23.47
CA VAL A 278 -12.44 -3.95 -24.15
C VAL A 278 -12.87 -5.14 -23.30
N GLU A 279 -13.54 -6.11 -23.93
CA GLU A 279 -13.92 -7.36 -23.27
C GLU A 279 -12.70 -8.12 -22.78
N GLY A 280 -12.74 -8.69 -21.56
CA GLY A 280 -11.65 -9.48 -20.97
C GLY A 280 -11.71 -9.52 -19.45
N TRP A 281 -10.80 -10.26 -18.85
CA TRP A 281 -10.82 -10.56 -17.40
C TRP A 281 -9.90 -9.65 -16.55
N PHE A 282 -9.13 -8.79 -17.19
CA PHE A 282 -8.26 -7.84 -16.47
C PHE A 282 -9.10 -6.79 -15.74
N SER A 283 -8.98 -6.71 -14.41
CA SER A 283 -9.69 -5.71 -13.60
C SER A 283 -9.03 -4.33 -13.71
N ARG A 284 -9.75 -3.27 -13.31
CA ARG A 284 -9.21 -1.91 -13.26
C ARG A 284 -7.98 -1.79 -12.35
N ALA A 285 -7.99 -2.49 -11.21
CA ALA A 285 -6.87 -2.49 -10.28
C ALA A 285 -5.62 -3.18 -10.85
N GLU A 286 -5.79 -4.27 -11.58
CA GLU A 286 -4.71 -4.95 -12.32
C GLU A 286 -4.18 -4.07 -13.45
N GLY A 287 -5.08 -3.40 -14.19
CA GLY A 287 -4.71 -2.43 -15.21
C GLY A 287 -3.88 -1.28 -14.67
N LEU A 288 -4.22 -0.75 -13.49
CA LEU A 288 -3.44 0.28 -12.82
C LEU A 288 -2.04 -0.23 -12.45
N MET A 289 -1.94 -1.44 -11.86
CA MET A 289 -0.64 -2.03 -11.53
C MET A 289 0.19 -2.29 -12.78
N LEU A 290 -0.42 -2.79 -13.86
CA LEU A 290 0.28 -2.99 -15.13
C LEU A 290 0.81 -1.67 -15.71
N TYR A 291 -0.01 -0.61 -15.66
CA TYR A 291 0.41 0.73 -16.10
C TYR A 291 1.62 1.23 -15.33
N ASP A 292 1.62 1.11 -14.00
CA ASP A 292 2.71 1.58 -13.14
C ASP A 292 4.01 0.83 -13.41
N PHE A 293 3.96 -0.50 -13.49
CA PHE A 293 5.15 -1.31 -13.78
C PHE A 293 5.65 -1.15 -15.22
N ALA A 294 4.75 -0.94 -16.17
CA ALA A 294 5.15 -0.60 -17.54
C ALA A 294 5.90 0.74 -17.59
N LYS A 295 5.42 1.76 -16.86
CA LYS A 295 6.14 3.05 -16.74
C LYS A 295 7.50 2.94 -16.07
N GLU A 296 7.65 2.09 -15.06
CA GLU A 296 8.94 1.84 -14.45
C GLU A 296 9.88 1.08 -15.39
N ALA A 297 9.37 0.07 -16.10
CA ALA A 297 10.16 -0.72 -17.04
C ALA A 297 10.73 0.10 -18.18
N VAL A 298 9.94 1.01 -18.76
CA VAL A 298 10.37 1.83 -19.91
C VAL A 298 11.46 2.85 -19.58
N LYS A 299 11.73 3.10 -18.30
CA LYS A 299 12.89 3.89 -17.85
C LYS A 299 14.20 3.13 -18.06
N GLN A 300 14.15 1.80 -18.10
CA GLN A 300 15.32 0.92 -18.25
C GLN A 300 15.44 0.41 -19.68
N GLU A 301 14.33 -0.07 -20.27
CA GLU A 301 14.27 -0.64 -21.61
C GLU A 301 12.92 -0.35 -22.27
N LYS A 302 12.94 0.18 -23.49
CA LYS A 302 11.77 0.67 -24.22
C LYS A 302 11.00 -0.43 -25.00
N THR A 303 11.13 -1.66 -24.58
CA THR A 303 10.43 -2.81 -25.19
C THR A 303 9.55 -3.49 -24.17
N LEU A 304 8.26 -3.53 -24.43
CA LEU A 304 7.25 -4.24 -23.65
C LEU A 304 6.72 -5.42 -24.47
N VAL A 305 6.59 -6.59 -23.85
CA VAL A 305 6.11 -7.81 -24.52
C VAL A 305 4.94 -8.39 -23.74
N GLU A 306 3.91 -8.81 -24.44
CA GLU A 306 2.76 -9.52 -23.89
C GLU A 306 2.58 -10.85 -24.63
N ILE A 307 2.36 -11.92 -23.87
CA ILE A 307 1.96 -13.25 -24.37
C ILE A 307 0.54 -13.51 -23.90
N GLY A 308 -0.37 -13.77 -24.86
CA GLY A 308 -1.79 -13.94 -24.58
C GLY A 308 -2.55 -12.60 -24.58
N SER A 309 -2.56 -11.91 -25.72
CA SER A 309 -3.24 -10.61 -25.85
C SER A 309 -4.76 -10.70 -26.07
N TRP A 310 -5.26 -11.86 -26.48
CA TRP A 310 -6.67 -12.14 -26.75
C TRP A 310 -7.37 -11.01 -27.52
N LYS A 311 -8.30 -10.28 -26.91
CA LYS A 311 -9.00 -9.13 -27.52
C LYS A 311 -8.32 -7.78 -27.27
N GLY A 312 -7.19 -7.76 -26.54
CA GLY A 312 -6.34 -6.58 -26.36
C GLY A 312 -6.62 -5.73 -25.12
N ARG A 313 -7.34 -6.24 -24.10
CA ARG A 313 -7.70 -5.47 -22.90
C ARG A 313 -6.45 -4.99 -22.14
N SER A 314 -5.54 -5.86 -21.77
CA SER A 314 -4.24 -5.55 -21.15
C SER A 314 -3.30 -4.83 -22.12
N THR A 315 -3.37 -5.18 -23.42
CA THR A 315 -2.58 -4.54 -24.48
C THR A 315 -2.89 -3.04 -24.59
N VAL A 316 -4.12 -2.60 -24.36
CA VAL A 316 -4.50 -1.17 -24.32
C VAL A 316 -3.69 -0.44 -23.26
N VAL A 317 -3.45 -1.03 -22.09
CA VAL A 317 -2.63 -0.42 -21.03
C VAL A 317 -1.17 -0.32 -21.46
N LEU A 318 -0.58 -1.44 -21.91
CA LEU A 318 0.82 -1.47 -22.36
C LEU A 318 1.07 -0.53 -23.55
N GLY A 319 0.16 -0.57 -24.55
CA GLY A 319 0.20 0.29 -25.71
C GLY A 319 0.10 1.78 -25.38
N SER A 320 -0.76 2.12 -24.42
CA SER A 320 -0.91 3.51 -23.96
C SER A 320 0.36 4.01 -23.27
N VAL A 321 0.98 3.20 -22.41
CA VAL A 321 2.30 3.54 -21.85
C VAL A 321 3.34 3.64 -22.94
N GLY A 322 3.37 2.71 -23.89
CA GLY A 322 4.27 2.76 -25.05
C GLY A 322 4.13 4.07 -25.84
N LYS A 323 2.90 4.50 -26.14
CA LYS A 323 2.60 5.77 -26.85
C LYS A 323 3.06 6.98 -26.04
N LEU A 324 2.84 6.99 -24.74
CA LEU A 324 3.22 8.10 -23.85
C LEU A 324 4.72 8.22 -23.65
N GLU A 325 5.41 7.11 -23.54
CA GLU A 325 6.83 7.06 -23.15
C GLU A 325 7.77 6.77 -24.34
N GLY A 326 7.23 6.61 -25.55
CA GLY A 326 8.02 6.30 -26.76
C GLY A 326 8.62 4.90 -26.74
N ALA A 327 7.88 3.91 -26.24
CA ALA A 327 8.26 2.51 -26.18
C ALA A 327 7.51 1.68 -27.23
N GLN A 328 8.08 0.54 -27.63
CA GLN A 328 7.44 -0.43 -28.54
C GLN A 328 6.79 -1.55 -27.74
N VAL A 329 5.59 -1.93 -28.15
CA VAL A 329 4.83 -3.02 -27.55
C VAL A 329 4.65 -4.14 -28.57
N TYR A 330 4.89 -5.37 -28.15
CA TYR A 330 4.71 -6.57 -28.95
C TYR A 330 3.68 -7.47 -28.28
N ALA A 331 2.55 -7.65 -28.93
CA ALA A 331 1.44 -8.49 -28.46
C ALA A 331 1.48 -9.82 -29.24
N ILE A 332 1.75 -10.90 -28.53
CA ILE A 332 1.94 -12.23 -29.10
C ILE A 332 0.74 -13.10 -28.76
N ASP A 333 -0.01 -13.50 -29.77
CA ASP A 333 -1.18 -14.36 -29.62
C ASP A 333 -1.50 -15.03 -30.98
N PRO A 334 -1.79 -16.32 -31.06
CA PRO A 334 -2.23 -16.96 -32.29
C PRO A 334 -3.61 -16.46 -32.75
N HIS A 335 -4.41 -15.94 -31.83
CA HIS A 335 -5.79 -15.46 -32.07
C HIS A 335 -6.75 -16.53 -32.64
N GLU A 336 -6.53 -17.78 -32.28
CA GLU A 336 -7.31 -18.92 -32.72
C GLU A 336 -8.62 -19.12 -31.92
N GLY A 337 -8.83 -18.27 -30.91
CA GLY A 337 -9.91 -18.38 -29.93
C GLY A 337 -9.45 -19.02 -28.63
N ASP A 338 -10.33 -19.01 -27.63
CA ASP A 338 -9.99 -19.55 -26.31
C ASP A 338 -10.13 -21.08 -26.31
N VAL A 339 -9.02 -21.76 -26.05
CA VAL A 339 -8.96 -23.23 -25.90
C VAL A 339 -9.17 -23.68 -24.47
N THR A 340 -9.17 -22.77 -23.49
CA THR A 340 -9.20 -23.11 -22.05
C THR A 340 -10.61 -23.13 -21.46
N VAL A 341 -11.50 -22.24 -21.92
CA VAL A 341 -12.84 -22.05 -21.31
C VAL A 341 -13.86 -23.14 -21.69
N ALA A 342 -13.65 -23.90 -22.74
CA ALA A 342 -14.67 -24.78 -23.26
C ALA A 342 -14.35 -26.28 -23.28
N GLY A 343 -13.14 -26.70 -22.99
CA GLY A 343 -12.76 -28.11 -23.16
C GLY A 343 -12.93 -28.67 -24.58
N GLU A 344 -13.33 -27.81 -25.53
CA GLU A 344 -13.54 -28.16 -26.94
C GLU A 344 -12.93 -27.08 -27.83
N PRO A 345 -11.90 -27.41 -28.63
CA PRO A 345 -11.33 -26.50 -29.61
C PRO A 345 -12.39 -25.96 -30.57
N GLY A 346 -12.42 -24.64 -30.76
CA GLY A 346 -13.25 -24.00 -31.81
C GLY A 346 -14.62 -23.48 -31.35
N LYS A 347 -14.91 -23.40 -30.04
CA LYS A 347 -16.17 -22.79 -29.55
C LYS A 347 -16.16 -21.26 -29.48
N THR A 348 -14.98 -20.64 -29.34
CA THR A 348 -14.87 -19.19 -29.40
C THR A 348 -14.36 -18.75 -30.78
N PRO A 349 -14.91 -17.67 -31.34
CA PRO A 349 -14.43 -17.17 -32.61
C PRO A 349 -13.02 -16.64 -32.53
N PRO A 350 -12.27 -16.60 -33.67
CA PRO A 350 -10.96 -15.95 -33.69
C PRO A 350 -11.01 -14.51 -33.15
N THR A 351 -10.02 -14.13 -32.33
CA THR A 351 -10.05 -12.86 -31.58
C THR A 351 -9.36 -11.71 -32.29
N PHE A 352 -8.67 -11.94 -33.39
CA PHE A 352 -7.84 -10.94 -34.07
C PHE A 352 -8.55 -9.67 -34.51
N GLU A 353 -9.76 -9.80 -35.06
CA GLU A 353 -10.51 -8.62 -35.51
C GLU A 353 -10.96 -7.74 -34.32
N PHE A 354 -11.31 -8.35 -33.19
CA PHE A 354 -11.59 -7.62 -31.94
C PHE A 354 -10.35 -6.91 -31.41
N PHE A 355 -9.20 -7.59 -31.42
CA PHE A 355 -7.91 -7.01 -31.04
C PHE A 355 -7.58 -5.79 -31.92
N LYS A 356 -7.68 -5.91 -33.24
CA LYS A 356 -7.43 -4.78 -34.15
C LYS A 356 -8.36 -3.61 -33.87
N GLN A 357 -9.65 -3.89 -33.64
CA GLN A 357 -10.60 -2.83 -33.34
C GLN A 357 -10.24 -2.13 -32.01
N ALA A 358 -9.87 -2.89 -30.97
CA ALA A 358 -9.41 -2.32 -29.68
C ALA A 358 -8.19 -1.43 -29.86
N MET A 359 -7.18 -1.86 -30.63
CA MET A 359 -6.00 -1.05 -30.93
C MET A 359 -6.33 0.23 -31.70
N LYS A 360 -7.27 0.16 -32.65
CA LYS A 360 -7.73 1.31 -33.41
C LYS A 360 -8.50 2.30 -32.55
N ASP A 361 -9.44 1.82 -31.72
CA ASP A 361 -10.25 2.65 -30.83
C ASP A 361 -9.40 3.36 -29.76
N ALA A 362 -8.31 2.71 -29.34
CA ALA A 362 -7.34 3.28 -28.42
C ALA A 362 -6.26 4.11 -29.12
N GLU A 363 -6.23 4.18 -30.47
CA GLU A 363 -5.20 4.85 -31.30
C GLU A 363 -3.78 4.33 -31.04
N LEU A 364 -3.61 3.01 -30.98
CA LEU A 364 -2.35 2.32 -30.63
C LEU A 364 -1.72 1.57 -31.79
N GLU A 365 -2.29 1.62 -33.00
CA GLU A 365 -1.85 0.86 -34.20
C GLU A 365 -0.39 1.10 -34.58
N GLN A 366 0.16 2.29 -34.24
CA GLN A 366 1.57 2.63 -34.50
C GLN A 366 2.53 2.21 -33.39
N THR A 367 2.00 1.91 -32.21
CA THR A 367 2.79 1.60 -30.99
C THR A 367 2.82 0.10 -30.72
N VAL A 368 1.73 -0.61 -31.09
CA VAL A 368 1.56 -2.03 -30.81
C VAL A 368 1.79 -2.83 -32.09
N THR A 369 2.70 -3.78 -32.02
CA THR A 369 2.96 -4.76 -33.09
C THR A 369 2.31 -6.09 -32.69
N ALA A 370 1.27 -6.49 -33.40
CA ALA A 370 0.64 -7.80 -33.21
C ALA A 370 1.47 -8.90 -33.90
N ILE A 371 1.81 -9.94 -33.15
CA ILE A 371 2.52 -11.14 -33.65
C ILE A 371 1.56 -12.33 -33.55
N ARG A 372 0.95 -12.71 -34.68
CA ARG A 372 -0.01 -13.81 -34.74
C ARG A 372 0.69 -15.17 -34.81
N LYS A 373 1.31 -15.55 -33.71
CA LYS A 373 2.04 -16.82 -33.53
C LYS A 373 1.87 -17.31 -32.09
N ARG A 374 2.12 -18.58 -31.87
CA ARG A 374 2.40 -19.07 -30.53
C ARG A 374 3.72 -18.47 -30.03
N SER A 375 3.82 -18.23 -28.73
CA SER A 375 5.02 -17.66 -28.09
C SER A 375 6.28 -18.42 -28.46
N THR A 376 6.20 -19.76 -28.48
CA THR A 376 7.32 -20.68 -28.82
C THR A 376 7.79 -20.61 -30.28
N ASP A 377 6.95 -20.12 -31.20
CA ASP A 377 7.26 -19.99 -32.63
C ASP A 377 7.83 -18.60 -32.99
N VAL A 378 8.01 -17.74 -31.99
CA VAL A 378 8.54 -16.39 -32.17
C VAL A 378 10.06 -16.40 -31.96
N GLU A 379 10.83 -16.04 -32.99
CA GLU A 379 12.24 -15.75 -32.80
C GLU A 379 12.42 -14.37 -32.19
N TRP A 380 12.94 -14.30 -30.94
CA TRP A 380 13.11 -13.07 -30.21
C TRP A 380 14.57 -12.74 -29.94
N THR A 381 14.95 -11.48 -30.16
CA THR A 381 16.35 -11.03 -30.00
C THR A 381 16.50 -9.69 -29.28
N LYS A 382 15.40 -8.95 -29.06
CA LYS A 382 15.44 -7.61 -28.45
C LYS A 382 15.50 -7.72 -26.93
N PRO A 383 16.14 -6.77 -26.22
CA PRO A 383 15.99 -6.67 -24.78
C PRO A 383 14.54 -6.34 -24.41
N ILE A 384 14.13 -6.75 -23.22
CA ILE A 384 12.74 -6.60 -22.72
C ILE A 384 12.78 -5.90 -21.37
N GLY A 385 12.07 -4.77 -21.23
CA GLY A 385 11.88 -4.09 -19.96
C GLY A 385 10.78 -4.72 -19.10
N LEU A 386 9.67 -5.11 -19.76
CA LEU A 386 8.56 -5.81 -19.10
C LEU A 386 8.03 -6.92 -20.02
N LEU A 387 7.84 -8.10 -19.44
CA LEU A 387 7.16 -9.25 -20.05
C LEU A 387 5.88 -9.53 -19.26
N LEU A 388 4.70 -9.46 -19.89
CA LEU A 388 3.44 -9.94 -19.36
C LEU A 388 3.17 -11.34 -19.92
N ILE A 389 2.87 -12.31 -19.05
CA ILE A 389 2.49 -13.68 -19.42
C ILE A 389 1.06 -13.91 -18.97
N ASP A 390 0.16 -14.02 -19.93
CA ASP A 390 -1.29 -14.19 -19.78
C ASP A 390 -1.83 -15.18 -20.87
N GLY A 391 -1.08 -16.26 -21.08
CA GLY A 391 -1.38 -17.28 -22.07
C GLY A 391 -2.17 -18.45 -21.50
N LEU A 392 -1.72 -19.70 -21.76
CA LEU A 392 -2.29 -20.90 -21.14
C LEU A 392 -1.85 -21.03 -19.68
N HIS A 393 -2.76 -21.51 -18.81
CA HIS A 393 -2.55 -21.50 -17.36
C HIS A 393 -2.03 -22.85 -16.80
N ASP A 394 -1.67 -23.81 -17.65
CA ASP A 394 -1.00 -25.03 -17.20
C ASP A 394 0.50 -24.81 -16.97
N PHE A 395 1.08 -25.60 -16.07
CA PHE A 395 2.46 -25.44 -15.60
C PHE A 395 3.51 -25.44 -16.74
N GLU A 396 3.37 -26.34 -17.70
CA GLU A 396 4.36 -26.46 -18.77
C GLU A 396 4.24 -25.34 -19.80
N SER A 397 3.04 -24.85 -20.09
CA SER A 397 2.82 -23.71 -20.97
C SER A 397 3.39 -22.43 -20.39
N VAL A 398 3.08 -22.10 -19.13
CA VAL A 398 3.62 -20.92 -18.44
C VAL A 398 5.15 -20.96 -18.36
N LYS A 399 5.70 -22.13 -18.06
CA LYS A 399 7.15 -22.35 -18.01
C LYS A 399 7.82 -22.22 -19.38
N GLN A 400 7.20 -22.68 -20.45
CA GLN A 400 7.70 -22.52 -21.82
C GLN A 400 7.70 -21.05 -22.24
N ASP A 401 6.58 -20.34 -22.02
CA ASP A 401 6.46 -18.91 -22.30
C ASP A 401 7.55 -18.11 -21.58
N PHE A 402 7.71 -18.34 -20.28
CA PHE A 402 8.75 -17.69 -19.50
C PHE A 402 10.15 -18.00 -20.03
N ARG A 403 10.51 -19.27 -20.18
CA ARG A 403 11.86 -19.70 -20.58
C ARG A 403 12.27 -19.19 -21.97
N HIS A 404 11.29 -19.03 -22.85
CA HIS A 404 11.56 -18.57 -24.20
C HIS A 404 12.00 -17.09 -24.23
N PHE A 405 11.45 -16.24 -23.36
CA PHE A 405 11.70 -14.80 -23.33
C PHE A 405 12.58 -14.32 -22.17
N GLU A 406 12.70 -15.07 -21.08
CA GLU A 406 13.35 -14.68 -19.82
C GLU A 406 14.77 -14.15 -20.02
N ARG A 407 15.57 -14.81 -20.86
CA ARG A 407 16.96 -14.42 -21.16
C ARG A 407 17.08 -13.01 -21.77
N HIS A 408 16.03 -12.50 -22.33
CA HIS A 408 15.94 -11.17 -22.93
C HIS A 408 15.44 -10.10 -21.97
N VAL A 409 14.88 -10.48 -20.83
CA VAL A 409 14.49 -9.52 -19.79
C VAL A 409 15.77 -8.93 -19.19
N VAL A 410 15.87 -7.59 -19.23
CA VAL A 410 17.05 -6.89 -18.71
C VAL A 410 17.19 -7.04 -17.19
N PRO A 411 18.42 -6.96 -16.63
CA PRO A 411 18.59 -6.91 -15.18
C PRO A 411 17.78 -5.75 -14.56
N GLY A 412 16.98 -6.03 -13.55
CA GLY A 412 16.04 -5.07 -12.96
C GLY A 412 14.70 -4.95 -13.69
N GLY A 413 14.54 -5.57 -14.86
CA GLY A 413 13.28 -5.66 -15.59
C GLY A 413 12.22 -6.51 -14.89
N TYR A 414 11.01 -6.49 -15.41
CA TYR A 414 9.86 -7.11 -14.77
C TYR A 414 9.26 -8.22 -15.61
N VAL A 415 8.78 -9.28 -14.93
CA VAL A 415 7.88 -10.27 -15.51
C VAL A 415 6.60 -10.30 -14.68
N LEU A 416 5.48 -10.11 -15.33
CA LEU A 416 4.15 -10.13 -14.72
C LEU A 416 3.43 -11.39 -15.18
N PHE A 417 2.76 -12.08 -14.24
CA PHE A 417 1.98 -13.26 -14.50
C PHE A 417 0.53 -12.99 -14.12
N HIS A 418 -0.38 -13.14 -15.07
CA HIS A 418 -1.81 -13.17 -14.76
C HIS A 418 -2.25 -14.56 -14.30
N ASP A 419 -3.44 -14.67 -13.74
CA ASP A 419 -3.99 -15.91 -13.16
C ASP A 419 -3.08 -16.60 -12.12
N TYR A 420 -2.29 -15.82 -11.38
CA TYR A 420 -1.41 -16.34 -10.32
C TYR A 420 -2.13 -17.14 -9.23
N ASN A 421 -3.45 -17.02 -9.10
CA ASN A 421 -4.24 -17.83 -8.16
C ASN A 421 -4.49 -19.26 -8.68
N GLU A 422 -4.29 -19.53 -9.98
CA GLU A 422 -4.34 -20.86 -10.54
C GLU A 422 -3.16 -21.69 -10.04
N ALA A 423 -3.44 -22.93 -9.61
CA ALA A 423 -2.46 -23.76 -8.91
C ALA A 423 -1.16 -24.00 -9.72
N ASP A 424 -1.28 -24.18 -11.02
CA ASP A 424 -0.15 -24.46 -11.90
C ASP A 424 0.67 -23.23 -12.20
N VAL A 425 0.04 -22.07 -12.42
CA VAL A 425 0.71 -20.79 -12.59
C VAL A 425 1.48 -20.44 -11.31
N LYS A 426 0.82 -20.50 -10.16
CA LYS A 426 1.45 -20.24 -8.86
C LYS A 426 2.62 -21.17 -8.61
N ARG A 427 2.45 -22.47 -8.83
CA ARG A 427 3.50 -23.48 -8.63
C ARG A 427 4.76 -23.16 -9.43
N PHE A 428 4.61 -22.70 -10.67
CA PHE A 428 5.75 -22.30 -11.49
C PHE A 428 6.37 -20.99 -10.97
N VAL A 429 5.59 -19.95 -10.80
CA VAL A 429 6.08 -18.61 -10.41
C VAL A 429 6.82 -18.66 -9.08
N ASP A 430 6.38 -19.46 -8.13
CA ASP A 430 7.03 -19.61 -6.82
C ASP A 430 8.43 -20.28 -6.89
N THR A 431 8.80 -20.90 -8.03
CA THR A 431 10.18 -21.41 -8.24
C THR A 431 11.17 -20.32 -8.67
N LEU A 432 10.69 -19.19 -9.22
CA LEU A 432 11.54 -18.20 -9.88
C LEU A 432 12.62 -17.58 -8.96
N PRO A 433 12.40 -17.36 -7.66
CA PRO A 433 13.45 -16.83 -6.79
C PRO A 433 14.64 -17.76 -6.65
N ALA A 434 14.39 -19.07 -6.53
CA ALA A 434 15.45 -20.07 -6.38
C ALA A 434 16.14 -20.43 -7.68
N ASP A 435 15.37 -20.56 -8.78
CA ASP A 435 15.86 -21.12 -10.03
C ASP A 435 16.42 -20.07 -11.01
N TYR A 436 15.90 -18.81 -10.93
CA TYR A 436 16.17 -17.79 -11.94
C TYR A 436 16.62 -16.44 -11.39
N GLY A 437 16.74 -16.29 -10.06
CA GLY A 437 17.22 -15.07 -9.43
C GLY A 437 16.23 -13.91 -9.53
N TYR A 438 14.95 -14.20 -9.52
CA TYR A 438 13.88 -13.20 -9.43
C TYR A 438 13.49 -12.92 -7.97
N SER A 439 13.02 -11.73 -7.69
CA SER A 439 12.40 -11.38 -6.41
C SER A 439 10.90 -11.23 -6.59
N HIS A 440 10.14 -11.65 -5.57
CA HIS A 440 8.70 -11.43 -5.54
C HIS A 440 8.38 -9.94 -5.47
N GLY A 441 7.55 -9.46 -6.36
CA GLY A 441 6.89 -8.18 -6.33
C GLY A 441 5.47 -8.24 -5.75
N PRO A 442 4.71 -7.14 -5.83
CA PRO A 442 3.32 -7.09 -5.38
C PRO A 442 2.42 -8.05 -6.19
N GLN A 443 1.24 -8.29 -5.64
CA GLN A 443 0.13 -8.93 -6.31
C GLN A 443 -1.12 -8.07 -6.14
N VAL A 444 -1.88 -7.90 -7.22
CA VAL A 444 -3.21 -7.27 -7.20
C VAL A 444 -4.15 -8.17 -7.99
N GLY A 445 -5.24 -8.59 -7.38
CA GLY A 445 -6.15 -9.55 -8.00
C GLY A 445 -5.42 -10.83 -8.42
N LEU A 446 -5.48 -11.14 -9.69
CA LEU A 446 -4.83 -12.30 -10.31
C LEU A 446 -3.43 -11.96 -10.87
N LEU A 447 -3.03 -10.68 -10.88
CA LEU A 447 -1.76 -10.24 -11.46
C LEU A 447 -0.63 -10.25 -10.43
N LYS A 448 0.44 -11.00 -10.69
CA LYS A 448 1.65 -11.12 -9.86
C LYS A 448 2.86 -10.53 -10.56
N VAL A 449 3.62 -9.70 -9.87
CA VAL A 449 4.88 -9.11 -10.36
C VAL A 449 6.07 -9.90 -9.85
N MET A 450 7.03 -10.14 -10.72
CA MET A 450 8.36 -10.65 -10.41
C MET A 450 9.40 -9.71 -11.00
N GLN A 451 10.49 -9.43 -10.26
CA GLN A 451 11.57 -8.57 -10.73
C GLN A 451 12.87 -9.34 -10.87
N LYS A 452 13.52 -9.22 -12.03
CA LYS A 452 14.84 -9.81 -12.27
C LYS A 452 15.92 -9.11 -11.44
N SER A 453 16.80 -9.86 -10.79
CA SER A 453 17.89 -9.30 -10.00
C SER A 453 18.77 -8.37 -10.85
N LYS A 454 19.20 -7.24 -10.25
CA LYS A 454 20.10 -6.27 -10.92
C LYS A 454 21.55 -6.77 -11.03
N VAL A 455 21.89 -7.80 -10.25
CA VAL A 455 23.22 -8.41 -10.26
C VAL A 455 23.19 -9.59 -11.22
N THR A 456 24.00 -9.55 -12.26
CA THR A 456 24.26 -10.73 -13.10
C THR A 456 25.03 -11.71 -12.22
N VAL A 457 24.41 -12.83 -11.83
CA VAL A 457 25.15 -13.95 -11.25
C VAL A 457 26.06 -14.46 -12.37
N GLN A 458 27.38 -14.20 -12.23
CA GLN A 458 28.40 -14.73 -13.13
C GLN A 458 28.55 -16.23 -12.96
#